data_f924f322b4671739c4f94fd907cab8b8
#
_entry.id   f924f322b4671739c4f94fd907cab8b8
#
_cell.length_a   1.000
_cell.length_b   1.000
_cell.length_c   1.000
_cell.angle_alpha   90.00
_cell.angle_beta   90.00
_cell.angle_gamma   90.00
#
_symmetry.space_group_name_H-M   'P 1'
#
loop_
_entity.id
_entity.type
_entity.pdbx_description
1 polymer ?
#
loop_
_entity_poly.entity_id
_entity_poly.type
_entity_poly.pdbx_seq_one_letter_code
_entity_poly.pdbx_strand_id
1 'polypeptide(L)'
;MKIIISPRAQKELKKIPKADQIAIAKKIRLLVLPSITAEEKLSGFKNIYRVRIGNYRLVYRRIESEIYIILIGHRKDIYDLLTRFLG
;
A
#
# COMPACT_ATOMS: atom_id res chain seq x y z
N MET A 1 6.91 11.65 10.28
CA MET A 1 7.07 10.27 9.73
C MET A 1 7.32 10.34 8.23
N LYS A 2 8.29 9.60 7.77
CA LYS A 2 8.71 9.62 6.36
C LYS A 2 7.93 8.57 5.55
N ILE A 3 7.44 8.97 4.38
CA ILE A 3 6.75 8.05 3.47
C ILE A 3 7.58 7.92 2.19
N ILE A 4 7.90 6.69 1.83
CA ILE A 4 8.64 6.38 0.60
C ILE A 4 7.75 5.48 -0.24
N ILE A 5 7.62 5.82 -1.54
CA ILE A 5 6.85 5.01 -2.48
C ILE A 5 7.85 4.29 -3.38
N SER A 6 7.78 2.96 -3.40
CA SER A 6 8.70 2.17 -4.21
C SER A 6 8.55 2.50 -5.71
N PRO A 7 9.60 2.27 -6.52
CA PRO A 7 9.49 2.48 -7.97
C PRO A 7 8.36 1.67 -8.59
N ARG A 8 8.16 0.45 -8.13
CA ARG A 8 7.07 -0.40 -8.61
C ARG A 8 5.71 0.21 -8.29
N ALA A 9 5.52 0.67 -7.05
CA ALA A 9 4.27 1.28 -6.63
C ALA A 9 4.00 2.58 -7.39
N GLN A 10 5.02 3.39 -7.63
CA GLN A 10 4.89 4.61 -8.44
C GLN A 10 4.44 4.28 -9.86
N LYS A 11 5.01 3.23 -10.45
CA LYS A 11 4.68 2.81 -11.80
C LYS A 11 3.22 2.36 -11.89
N GLU A 12 2.78 1.57 -10.92
CA GLU A 12 1.39 1.11 -10.87
C GLU A 12 0.42 2.27 -10.66
N LEU A 13 0.78 3.21 -9.80
CA LEU A 13 -0.06 4.37 -9.52
C LEU A 13 -0.35 5.18 -10.79
N LYS A 14 0.64 5.31 -11.65
CA LYS A 14 0.48 6.05 -12.91
C LYS A 14 -0.52 5.41 -13.87
N LYS A 15 -0.74 4.12 -13.77
CA LYS A 15 -1.65 3.37 -14.65
C LYS A 15 -3.10 3.38 -14.14
N ILE A 16 -3.31 3.81 -12.93
CA ILE A 16 -4.61 3.78 -12.28
C ILE A 16 -5.44 4.99 -12.71
N PRO A 17 -6.78 4.83 -12.90
CA PRO A 17 -7.63 5.98 -13.23
C PRO A 17 -7.49 7.13 -12.23
N LYS A 18 -7.62 8.35 -12.72
CA LYS A 18 -7.36 9.55 -11.93
C LYS A 18 -8.11 9.61 -10.60
N ALA A 19 -9.39 9.25 -10.62
CA ALA A 19 -10.20 9.27 -9.40
C ALA A 19 -9.64 8.33 -8.34
N ASP A 20 -9.18 7.15 -8.76
CA ASP A 20 -8.59 6.16 -7.87
C ASP A 20 -7.21 6.60 -7.39
N GLN A 21 -6.43 7.26 -8.25
CA GLN A 21 -5.14 7.84 -7.85
C GLN A 21 -5.34 8.82 -6.69
N ILE A 22 -6.35 9.67 -6.80
CA ILE A 22 -6.64 10.67 -5.76
C ILE A 22 -7.02 9.99 -4.44
N ALA A 23 -7.86 8.97 -4.51
CA ALA A 23 -8.28 8.23 -3.32
C ALA A 23 -7.09 7.53 -2.66
N ILE A 24 -6.21 6.93 -3.46
CA ILE A 24 -5.02 6.25 -2.97
C ILE A 24 -4.06 7.26 -2.32
N ALA A 25 -3.85 8.41 -2.96
CA ALA A 25 -2.97 9.44 -2.41
C ALA A 25 -3.48 9.95 -1.05
N LYS A 26 -4.79 10.13 -0.92
CA LYS A 26 -5.38 10.54 0.35
C LYS A 26 -5.14 9.48 1.43
N LYS A 27 -5.31 8.21 1.10
CA LYS A 27 -5.09 7.12 2.05
C LYS A 27 -3.62 7.05 2.49
N ILE A 28 -2.70 7.23 1.55
CA ILE A 28 -1.27 7.24 1.87
C ILE A 28 -0.96 8.32 2.90
N ARG A 29 -1.52 9.52 2.73
CA ARG A 29 -1.30 10.60 3.69
C ARG A 29 -1.85 10.27 5.07
N LEU A 30 -2.94 9.51 5.14
CA LEU A 30 -3.54 9.12 6.41
C LEU A 30 -2.74 8.05 7.14
N LEU A 31 -1.83 7.34 6.45
CA LEU A 31 -1.04 6.28 7.07
C LEU A 31 -0.11 6.79 8.17
N VAL A 32 0.20 8.08 8.19
CA VAL A 32 1.05 8.65 9.24
C VAL A 32 0.29 8.86 10.56
N LEU A 33 -1.04 8.79 10.53
CA LEU A 33 -1.85 8.98 11.73
C LEU A 33 -1.87 7.68 12.55
N PRO A 34 -1.86 7.79 13.89
CA PRO A 34 -1.80 6.60 14.74
C PRO A 34 -3.08 5.78 14.78
N SER A 35 -4.20 6.35 14.39
CA SER A 35 -5.50 5.68 14.50
C SER A 35 -6.08 5.31 13.12
N ILE A 36 -5.25 4.76 12.24
CA ILE A 36 -5.73 4.32 10.94
C ILE A 36 -6.63 3.11 11.10
N THR A 37 -7.81 3.21 10.53
CA THR A 37 -8.75 2.10 10.51
C THR A 37 -8.54 1.26 9.26
N ALA A 38 -9.01 0.01 9.30
CA ALA A 38 -8.99 -0.91 8.17
C ALA A 38 -7.59 -1.34 7.72
N GLU A 39 -6.58 -1.12 8.55
CA GLU A 39 -5.25 -1.64 8.31
C GLU A 39 -5.22 -3.11 8.75
N GLU A 40 -4.73 -3.99 7.90
CA GLU A 40 -4.67 -5.41 8.16
C GLU A 40 -3.24 -5.90 8.06
N LYS A 41 -2.72 -6.50 9.14
CA LYS A 41 -1.37 -7.03 9.16
C LYS A 41 -1.31 -8.32 8.37
N LEU A 42 -0.33 -8.45 7.47
CA LEU A 42 -0.17 -9.66 6.68
C LEU A 42 0.54 -10.74 7.47
N SER A 43 -0.11 -11.91 7.51
CA SER A 43 0.43 -13.09 8.16
C SER A 43 1.68 -13.57 7.45
N GLY A 44 2.71 -13.96 8.22
CA GLY A 44 3.95 -14.46 7.66
C GLY A 44 4.97 -13.41 7.26
N PHE A 45 4.64 -12.13 7.42
CA PHE A 45 5.55 -11.03 7.10
C PHE A 45 5.66 -10.08 8.29
N LYS A 46 6.88 -9.69 8.61
CA LYS A 46 7.11 -8.77 9.72
C LYS A 46 6.86 -7.34 9.27
N ASN A 47 6.02 -6.62 10.03
CA ASN A 47 5.74 -5.20 9.80
C ASN A 47 5.13 -4.86 8.43
N ILE A 48 4.49 -5.82 7.79
CA ILE A 48 3.82 -5.62 6.50
C ILE A 48 2.31 -5.54 6.72
N TYR A 49 1.70 -4.53 6.13
CA TYR A 49 0.28 -4.25 6.27
C TYR A 49 -0.37 -4.04 4.93
N ARG A 50 -1.68 -4.26 4.89
CA ARG A 50 -2.50 -4.06 3.71
C ARG A 50 -3.67 -3.15 4.07
N VAL A 51 -4.01 -2.25 3.15
CA VAL A 51 -5.16 -1.36 3.28
C VAL A 51 -5.98 -1.41 2.00
N ARG A 52 -7.30 -1.40 2.15
CA ARG A 52 -8.24 -1.44 1.03
C ARG A 52 -8.62 -0.02 0.64
N ILE A 53 -8.59 0.27 -0.66
CA ILE A 53 -9.01 1.56 -1.20
C ILE A 53 -9.84 1.25 -2.45
N GLY A 54 -11.16 1.12 -2.28
CA GLY A 54 -12.03 0.71 -3.38
C GLY A 54 -11.62 -0.65 -3.91
N ASN A 55 -11.37 -0.73 -5.23
CA ASN A 55 -10.93 -1.97 -5.86
C ASN A 55 -9.43 -2.18 -5.80
N TYR A 56 -8.72 -1.30 -5.10
CA TYR A 56 -7.26 -1.38 -5.01
C TYR A 56 -6.82 -1.74 -3.62
N ARG A 57 -5.60 -2.28 -3.55
CA ARG A 57 -4.96 -2.64 -2.29
C ARG A 57 -3.60 -1.98 -2.24
N LEU A 58 -3.28 -1.46 -1.07
CA LEU A 58 -2.01 -0.81 -0.79
C LEU A 58 -1.27 -1.69 0.20
N VAL A 59 -0.06 -2.13 -0.15
CA VAL A 59 0.78 -2.95 0.73
C VAL A 59 1.99 -2.14 1.13
N TYR A 60 2.25 -2.04 2.42
CA TYR A 60 3.34 -1.22 2.92
C TYR A 60 3.98 -1.83 4.15
N ARG A 61 5.22 -1.43 4.39
CA ARG A 61 5.97 -1.78 5.59
C ARG A 61 6.00 -0.56 6.51
N ARG A 62 5.72 -0.80 7.78
CA ARG A 62 5.78 0.24 8.81
C ARG A 62 6.90 -0.10 9.77
N ILE A 63 7.93 0.73 9.82
CA ILE A 63 9.04 0.60 10.76
C ILE A 63 9.27 1.95 11.41
N GLU A 64 9.10 2.00 12.74
CA GLU A 64 9.34 3.21 13.53
C GLU A 64 8.82 4.49 12.89
N SER A 65 9.72 5.28 12.29
CA SER A 65 9.37 6.59 11.72
C SER A 65 9.23 6.56 10.20
N GLU A 66 9.13 5.37 9.59
CA GLU A 66 9.07 5.27 8.14
C GLU A 66 7.98 4.33 7.67
N ILE A 67 7.30 4.73 6.61
CA ILE A 67 6.34 3.89 5.89
C ILE A 67 6.85 3.74 4.47
N TYR A 68 7.08 2.50 4.06
CA TYR A 68 7.56 2.17 2.73
C TYR A 68 6.42 1.50 1.96
N ILE A 69 5.90 2.18 0.93
CA ILE A 69 4.84 1.64 0.09
C ILE A 69 5.47 0.67 -0.89
N ILE A 70 5.19 -0.62 -0.69
CA ILE A 70 5.82 -1.68 -1.47
C ILE A 70 5.09 -1.92 -2.78
N LEU A 71 3.77 -2.11 -2.70
CA LEU A 71 2.94 -2.46 -3.84
C LEU A 71 1.62 -1.71 -3.80
N ILE A 72 1.13 -1.39 -4.99
CA ILE A 72 -0.24 -0.92 -5.21
C ILE A 72 -0.78 -1.78 -6.33
N GLY A 73 -1.97 -2.33 -6.17
CA GLY A 73 -2.52 -3.16 -7.20
C GLY A 73 -4.02 -3.37 -7.06
N HIS A 74 -4.64 -3.78 -8.17
CA HIS A 74 -6.05 -4.14 -8.16
C HIS A 74 -6.27 -5.37 -7.27
N ARG A 75 -7.43 -5.43 -6.62
CA ARG A 75 -7.75 -6.54 -5.70
C ARG A 75 -7.59 -7.92 -6.33
N LYS A 76 -7.73 -8.01 -7.65
CA LYS A 76 -7.60 -9.29 -8.38
C LYS A 76 -6.16 -9.71 -8.58
N ASP A 77 -5.23 -8.76 -8.57
CA ASP A 77 -3.83 -9.00 -8.91
C ASP A 77 -2.90 -8.98 -7.72
N ILE A 78 -3.34 -8.39 -6.60
CA ILE A 78 -2.44 -8.10 -5.49
C ILE A 78 -1.80 -9.34 -4.87
N TYR A 79 -2.51 -10.45 -4.84
CA TYR A 79 -1.96 -11.68 -4.26
C TYR A 79 -0.85 -12.29 -5.12
N ASP A 80 -1.01 -12.22 -6.45
CA ASP A 80 0.04 -12.64 -7.36
C ASP A 80 1.27 -11.76 -7.23
N LEU A 81 1.05 -10.46 -7.08
CA LEU A 81 2.13 -9.49 -6.87
C LEU A 81 2.85 -9.74 -5.56
N LEU A 82 2.12 -10.02 -4.50
CA LEU A 82 2.70 -10.35 -3.19
C LEU A 82 3.58 -11.58 -3.28
N THR A 83 3.11 -12.63 -3.93
CA THR A 83 3.87 -13.87 -4.10
C THR A 83 5.15 -13.61 -4.89
N ARG A 84 5.05 -12.80 -5.95
CA ARG A 84 6.18 -12.51 -6.82
C ARG A 84 7.25 -11.65 -6.14
N PHE A 85 6.84 -10.66 -5.35
CA PHE A 85 7.77 -9.67 -4.82
C PHE A 85 8.10 -9.81 -3.33
N LEU A 86 7.30 -10.55 -2.58
CA LEU A 86 7.52 -10.76 -1.15
C LEU A 86 7.59 -12.24 -0.76
N GLY A 87 7.08 -13.10 -1.62
CA GLY A 87 7.01 -14.54 -1.35
C GLY A 87 8.30 -15.31 -1.50
#